data_5ed7adc4efaf73c82d48d668f2726541
#
_entry.id   5ed7adc4efaf73c82d48d668f2726541
#
_cell.length_a   1.000
_cell.length_b   1.000
_cell.length_c   1.000
_cell.angle_alpha   90.00
_cell.angle_beta   90.00
_cell.angle_gamma   90.00
#
_symmetry.space_group_name_H-M   'P 1'
#
loop_
_entity.id
_entity.type
_entity.pdbx_description
1 polymer ?
#
loop_
_entity_poly.entity_id
_entity_poly.type
_entity_poly.pdbx_seq_one_letter_code
_entity_poly.pdbx_strand_id
1 'polypeptide(L)'
;GKLQSKFLKDIESVDALNINLLKVLIPNIIVALVSIGISIYNSRLVAVFFLVIIPVNILVTQFFSKRMRKKNHQYRVENEAVSARFTNMLGMLPVTKAHGLEDEEIAECDKNIRELTRKGLAVDKTNSYFGSALWVTTNLLNGACLVFCAIFALNGFISPGDIVLYQSMFASISGAVQTIVNVLPTFSVGFEAIGSLSEILVSKDVEDSACLL
;
A
#
# COMPACT_ATOMS: atom_id res chain seq x y z
N GLY A 1 25.07 -16.82 -6.34
CA GLY A 1 23.72 -16.98 -5.75
C GLY A 1 23.14 -15.73 -5.12
N LYS A 2 23.76 -15.13 -4.07
CA LYS A 2 23.16 -13.98 -3.33
C LYS A 2 23.05 -12.70 -4.18
N LEU A 3 24.06 -12.38 -4.97
CA LEU A 3 24.07 -11.21 -5.87
C LEU A 3 22.99 -11.35 -6.96
N GLN A 4 22.88 -12.53 -7.55
CA GLN A 4 21.89 -12.80 -8.59
C GLN A 4 20.45 -12.70 -8.06
N SER A 5 20.17 -13.24 -6.86
CA SER A 5 18.83 -13.14 -6.25
C SER A 5 18.50 -11.71 -5.86
N LYS A 6 19.47 -10.91 -5.39
CA LYS A 6 19.29 -9.49 -5.10
C LYS A 6 18.97 -8.71 -6.38
N PHE A 7 19.73 -8.93 -7.43
CA PHE A 7 19.55 -8.29 -8.73
C PHE A 7 18.17 -8.58 -9.33
N LEU A 8 17.71 -9.83 -9.32
CA LEU A 8 16.37 -10.20 -9.77
C LEU A 8 15.27 -9.51 -8.96
N LYS A 9 15.42 -9.46 -7.62
CA LYS A 9 14.46 -8.80 -6.74
C LYS A 9 14.42 -7.28 -6.98
N ASP A 10 15.56 -6.66 -7.23
CA ASP A 10 15.64 -5.23 -7.52
C ASP A 10 14.97 -4.91 -8.87
N ILE A 11 15.16 -5.75 -9.89
CA ILE A 11 14.46 -5.63 -11.18
C ILE A 11 12.94 -5.76 -11.01
N GLU A 12 12.45 -6.74 -10.25
CA GLU A 12 11.03 -6.90 -9.97
C GLU A 12 10.45 -5.67 -9.25
N SER A 13 11.23 -5.07 -8.36
CA SER A 13 10.82 -3.86 -7.64
C SER A 13 10.73 -2.64 -8.57
N VAL A 14 11.64 -2.52 -9.54
CA VAL A 14 11.61 -1.46 -10.56
C VAL A 14 10.44 -1.67 -11.53
N ASP A 15 10.18 -2.91 -11.94
CA ASP A 15 9.01 -3.23 -12.79
C ASP A 15 7.70 -2.91 -12.07
N ALA A 16 7.56 -3.31 -10.81
CA ALA A 16 6.42 -2.97 -9.97
C ALA A 16 6.25 -1.44 -9.83
N LEU A 17 7.35 -0.68 -9.70
CA LEU A 17 7.33 0.78 -9.69
C LEU A 17 6.77 1.34 -11.00
N ASN A 18 7.28 0.87 -12.15
CA ASN A 18 6.82 1.32 -13.47
C ASN A 18 5.34 1.01 -13.70
N ILE A 19 4.91 -0.21 -13.37
CA ILE A 19 3.50 -0.61 -13.48
C ILE A 19 2.61 0.28 -12.61
N ASN A 20 2.99 0.52 -11.38
CA ASN A 20 2.21 1.36 -10.47
C ASN A 20 2.21 2.84 -10.88
N LEU A 21 3.30 3.33 -11.45
CA LEU A 21 3.38 4.69 -11.97
C LEU A 21 2.42 4.88 -13.17
N LEU A 22 2.51 3.99 -14.15
CA LEU A 22 1.75 4.11 -15.39
C LEU A 22 0.27 3.71 -15.22
N LYS A 23 -0.03 2.61 -14.53
CA LYS A 23 -1.39 2.07 -14.43
C LYS A 23 -2.18 2.63 -13.25
N VAL A 24 -1.50 3.13 -12.22
CA VAL A 24 -2.16 3.57 -11.00
C VAL A 24 -2.01 5.07 -10.78
N LEU A 25 -0.81 5.60 -10.71
CA LEU A 25 -0.58 6.99 -10.36
C LEU A 25 -1.13 7.95 -11.42
N ILE A 26 -0.72 7.77 -12.67
CA ILE A 26 -1.10 8.67 -13.77
C ILE A 26 -2.62 8.73 -13.97
N PRO A 27 -3.36 7.60 -14.11
CA PRO A 27 -4.81 7.66 -14.29
C PRO A 27 -5.54 8.31 -13.12
N ASN A 28 -5.11 8.02 -11.88
CA ASN A 28 -5.77 8.59 -10.70
C ASN A 28 -5.50 10.11 -10.56
N ILE A 29 -4.32 10.59 -10.93
CA ILE A 29 -4.04 12.03 -11.01
C ILE A 29 -4.93 12.68 -12.08
N ILE A 30 -5.05 12.08 -13.27
CA ILE A 30 -5.89 12.60 -14.34
C ILE A 30 -7.35 12.67 -13.90
N VAL A 31 -7.88 11.61 -13.28
CA VAL A 31 -9.25 11.58 -12.74
C VAL A 31 -9.46 12.71 -11.72
N ALA A 32 -8.51 12.91 -10.81
CA ALA A 32 -8.60 13.97 -9.81
C ALA A 32 -8.58 15.37 -10.46
N LEU A 33 -7.67 15.61 -11.41
CA LEU A 33 -7.55 16.89 -12.11
C LEU A 33 -8.79 17.20 -12.96
N VAL A 34 -9.30 16.22 -13.71
CA VAL A 34 -10.52 16.37 -14.52
C VAL A 34 -11.73 16.66 -13.64
N SER A 35 -11.90 15.93 -12.53
CA SER A 35 -12.99 16.13 -11.58
C SER A 35 -12.96 17.54 -10.96
N ILE A 36 -11.77 18.01 -10.56
CA ILE A 36 -11.59 19.37 -10.04
C ILE A 36 -11.88 20.41 -11.14
N GLY A 37 -11.38 20.19 -12.36
CA GLY A 37 -11.60 21.10 -13.50
C GLY A 37 -13.08 21.26 -13.84
N ILE A 38 -13.83 20.17 -13.91
CA ILE A 38 -15.28 20.20 -14.14
C ILE A 38 -16.01 20.91 -12.98
N SER A 39 -15.58 20.66 -11.75
CA SER A 39 -16.16 21.32 -10.56
C SER A 39 -15.97 22.85 -10.60
N ILE A 40 -14.79 23.33 -11.00
CA ILE A 40 -14.50 24.78 -11.13
C ILE A 40 -15.36 25.40 -12.25
N TYR A 41 -15.53 24.67 -13.35
CA TYR A 41 -16.31 25.16 -14.49
C TYR A 41 -17.81 25.31 -14.16
N ASN A 42 -18.39 24.32 -13.47
CA ASN A 42 -19.81 24.31 -13.16
C ASN A 42 -20.19 25.20 -11.97
N SER A 43 -19.40 25.17 -10.89
CA SER A 43 -19.69 25.97 -9.69
C SER A 43 -18.43 26.26 -8.88
N ARG A 44 -18.07 27.55 -8.81
CA ARG A 44 -16.92 28.00 -7.98
C ARG A 44 -17.09 27.67 -6.50
N LEU A 45 -18.32 27.68 -5.98
CA LEU A 45 -18.60 27.39 -4.56
C LEU A 45 -18.31 25.92 -4.22
N VAL A 46 -18.72 24.99 -5.11
CA VAL A 46 -18.43 23.56 -4.93
C VAL A 46 -16.93 23.27 -5.09
N ALA A 47 -16.26 24.00 -6.00
CA ALA A 47 -14.80 23.88 -6.13
C ALA A 47 -14.06 24.27 -4.85
N VAL A 48 -14.47 25.33 -4.14
CA VAL A 48 -13.91 25.73 -2.84
C VAL A 48 -14.15 24.62 -1.79
N PHE A 49 -15.35 24.01 -1.78
CA PHE A 49 -15.62 22.88 -0.89
C PHE A 49 -14.67 21.71 -1.15
N PHE A 50 -14.43 21.34 -2.42
CA PHE A 50 -13.48 20.28 -2.75
C PHE A 50 -12.04 20.63 -2.36
N LEU A 51 -11.65 21.89 -2.51
CA LEU A 51 -10.32 22.36 -2.13
C LEU A 51 -10.05 22.19 -0.63
N VAL A 52 -11.08 22.26 0.20
CA VAL A 52 -10.97 22.03 1.65
C VAL A 52 -11.05 20.54 2.00
N ILE A 53 -12.00 19.81 1.39
CA ILE A 53 -12.28 18.43 1.80
C ILE A 53 -11.26 17.42 1.28
N ILE A 54 -10.60 17.68 0.13
CA ILE A 54 -9.57 16.82 -0.42
C ILE A 54 -8.35 16.71 0.51
N PRO A 55 -7.76 17.81 1.01
CA PRO A 55 -6.67 17.72 1.99
C PRO A 55 -7.07 16.98 3.26
N VAL A 56 -8.30 17.17 3.75
CA VAL A 56 -8.82 16.44 4.91
C VAL A 56 -8.85 14.94 4.62
N ASN A 57 -9.35 14.54 3.45
CA ASN A 57 -9.39 13.13 3.02
C ASN A 57 -7.96 12.55 2.93
N ILE A 58 -7.01 13.29 2.36
CA ILE A 58 -5.59 12.88 2.27
C ILE A 58 -5.01 12.66 3.67
N LEU A 59 -5.20 13.60 4.59
CA LEU A 59 -4.68 13.51 5.96
C LEU A 59 -5.26 12.31 6.71
N VAL A 60 -6.58 12.10 6.61
CA VAL A 60 -7.26 10.96 7.23
C VAL A 60 -6.72 9.64 6.67
N THR A 61 -6.66 9.52 5.34
CA THR A 61 -6.16 8.31 4.68
C THR A 61 -4.70 8.03 5.05
N GLN A 62 -3.84 9.03 5.05
CA GLN A 62 -2.43 8.87 5.44
C GLN A 62 -2.28 8.46 6.91
N PHE A 63 -3.06 9.05 7.81
CA PHE A 63 -3.00 8.75 9.23
C PHE A 63 -3.34 7.28 9.52
N PHE A 64 -4.43 6.77 8.97
CA PHE A 64 -4.83 5.38 9.14
C PHE A 64 -3.89 4.41 8.42
N SER A 65 -3.55 4.69 7.16
CA SER A 65 -2.67 3.85 6.36
C SER A 65 -1.27 3.70 6.97
N LYS A 66 -0.70 4.78 7.51
CA LYS A 66 0.63 4.75 8.15
C LYS A 66 0.65 3.81 9.36
N ARG A 67 -0.41 3.80 10.18
CA ARG A 67 -0.52 2.91 11.35
C ARG A 67 -0.68 1.45 10.94
N MET A 68 -1.52 1.19 9.94
CA MET A 68 -1.70 -0.17 9.39
C MET A 68 -0.38 -0.72 8.83
N ARG A 69 0.33 0.07 8.04
CA ARG A 69 1.61 -0.33 7.44
C ARG A 69 2.67 -0.68 8.47
N LYS A 70 2.79 0.11 9.54
CA LYS A 70 3.75 -0.18 10.63
C LYS A 70 3.48 -1.55 11.26
N LYS A 71 2.23 -1.88 11.52
CA LYS A 71 1.84 -3.18 12.10
C LYS A 71 2.06 -4.32 11.12
N ASN A 72 1.66 -4.15 9.86
CA ASN A 72 1.88 -5.16 8.82
C ASN A 72 3.38 -5.44 8.58
N HIS A 73 4.22 -4.41 8.63
CA HIS A 73 5.67 -4.58 8.50
C HIS A 73 6.24 -5.40 9.65
N GLN A 74 5.85 -5.11 10.91
CA GLN A 74 6.27 -5.89 12.07
C GLN A 74 5.88 -7.37 11.94
N TYR A 75 4.65 -7.64 11.54
CA TYR A 75 4.19 -9.01 11.34
C TYR A 75 4.96 -9.72 10.21
N ARG A 76 5.25 -9.03 9.11
CA ARG A 76 6.02 -9.62 8.01
C ARG A 76 7.42 -10.03 8.43
N VAL A 77 8.14 -9.21 9.20
CA VAL A 77 9.47 -9.53 9.73
C VAL A 77 9.40 -10.79 10.59
N GLU A 78 8.40 -10.91 11.44
CA GLU A 78 8.23 -12.10 12.28
C GLU A 78 7.85 -13.34 11.46
N ASN A 79 7.00 -13.19 10.44
CA ASN A 79 6.66 -14.28 9.53
C ASN A 79 7.88 -14.79 8.75
N GLU A 80 8.75 -13.88 8.30
CA GLU A 80 10.02 -14.23 7.65
C GLU A 80 10.94 -15.00 8.60
N ALA A 81 11.02 -14.60 9.88
CA ALA A 81 11.82 -15.30 10.89
C ALA A 81 11.29 -16.72 11.17
N VAL A 82 9.97 -16.90 11.25
CA VAL A 82 9.37 -18.22 11.42
C VAL A 82 9.57 -19.08 10.18
N SER A 83 9.43 -18.52 8.98
CA SER A 83 9.69 -19.23 7.72
C SER A 83 11.14 -19.68 7.61
N ALA A 84 12.11 -18.87 8.05
CA ALA A 84 13.51 -19.24 8.07
C ALA A 84 13.77 -20.41 9.05
N ARG A 85 13.14 -20.40 10.23
CA ARG A 85 13.22 -21.53 11.19
C ARG A 85 12.64 -22.81 10.61
N PHE A 86 11.50 -22.72 9.92
CA PHE A 86 10.90 -23.85 9.23
C PHE A 86 11.82 -24.45 8.16
N THR A 87 12.45 -23.60 7.36
CA THR A 87 13.39 -24.06 6.34
C THR A 87 14.59 -24.77 6.95
N ASN A 88 15.11 -24.24 8.07
CA ASN A 88 16.22 -24.86 8.80
C ASN A 88 15.79 -26.22 9.39
N MET A 89 14.61 -26.30 10.00
CA MET A 89 14.05 -27.55 10.55
C MET A 89 13.91 -28.62 9.46
N LEU A 90 13.38 -28.28 8.29
CA LEU A 90 13.29 -29.19 7.17
C LEU A 90 14.66 -29.67 6.68
N GLY A 91 15.67 -28.77 6.70
CA GLY A 91 17.07 -29.13 6.36
C GLY A 91 17.71 -30.08 7.38
N MET A 92 17.30 -30.02 8.65
CA MET A 92 17.80 -30.86 9.74
C MET A 92 16.99 -32.16 9.90
N LEU A 93 15.91 -32.36 9.17
CA LEU A 93 15.01 -33.51 9.29
C LEU A 93 15.71 -34.88 9.28
N PRO A 94 16.74 -35.14 8.42
CA PRO A 94 17.48 -36.40 8.47
C PRO A 94 18.21 -36.63 9.79
N VAL A 95 18.75 -35.56 10.41
CA VAL A 95 19.46 -35.60 11.68
C VAL A 95 18.48 -35.82 12.84
N THR A 96 17.33 -35.13 12.82
CA THR A 96 16.27 -35.28 13.80
C THR A 96 15.75 -36.71 13.82
N LYS A 97 15.51 -37.32 12.65
CA LYS A 97 15.09 -38.73 12.52
C LYS A 97 16.17 -39.70 13.03
N ALA A 98 17.44 -39.43 12.77
CA ALA A 98 18.52 -40.31 13.24
C ALA A 98 18.65 -40.33 14.76
N HIS A 99 18.19 -39.30 15.46
CA HIS A 99 18.25 -39.17 16.91
C HIS A 99 16.90 -39.41 17.61
N GLY A 100 15.81 -39.70 16.87
CA GLY A 100 14.48 -39.94 17.43
C GLY A 100 13.86 -38.72 18.14
N LEU A 101 14.17 -37.49 17.67
CA LEU A 101 13.74 -36.23 18.26
C LEU A 101 12.55 -35.60 17.53
N GLU A 102 11.79 -36.39 16.75
CA GLU A 102 10.69 -35.88 15.92
C GLU A 102 9.58 -35.23 16.76
N ASP A 103 9.22 -35.84 17.89
CA ASP A 103 8.13 -35.31 18.72
C ASP A 103 8.51 -33.97 19.38
N GLU A 104 9.76 -33.78 19.77
CA GLU A 104 10.25 -32.51 20.34
C GLU A 104 10.26 -31.42 19.28
N GLU A 105 10.74 -31.71 18.06
CA GLU A 105 10.78 -30.78 16.95
C GLU A 105 9.37 -30.37 16.50
N ILE A 106 8.43 -31.33 16.44
CA ILE A 106 7.01 -31.06 16.13
C ILE A 106 6.39 -30.14 17.19
N ALA A 107 6.68 -30.40 18.48
CA ALA A 107 6.13 -29.58 19.56
C ALA A 107 6.68 -28.13 19.51
N GLU A 108 7.94 -27.95 19.22
CA GLU A 108 8.54 -26.61 19.05
C GLU A 108 7.96 -25.90 17.83
N CYS A 109 7.78 -26.62 16.74
CA CYS A 109 7.15 -26.10 15.53
C CYS A 109 5.72 -25.64 15.78
N ASP A 110 4.90 -26.46 16.45
CA ASP A 110 3.51 -26.11 16.80
C ASP A 110 3.45 -24.87 17.70
N LYS A 111 4.36 -24.73 18.65
CA LYS A 111 4.50 -23.55 19.49
C LYS A 111 4.78 -22.29 18.67
N ASN A 112 5.72 -22.36 17.72
CA ASN A 112 6.08 -21.25 16.84
C ASN A 112 4.92 -20.85 15.93
N ILE A 113 4.19 -21.82 15.36
CA ILE A 113 2.98 -21.59 14.55
C ILE A 113 1.89 -20.91 15.37
N ARG A 114 1.62 -21.38 16.59
CA ARG A 114 0.60 -20.78 17.46
C ARG A 114 0.96 -19.35 17.83
N GLU A 115 2.23 -19.06 18.09
CA GLU A 115 2.69 -17.70 18.38
C GLU A 115 2.52 -16.79 17.16
N LEU A 116 2.91 -17.24 15.96
CA LEU A 116 2.71 -16.52 14.71
C LEU A 116 1.23 -16.26 14.44
N THR A 117 0.38 -17.27 14.63
CA THR A 117 -1.09 -17.16 14.46
C THR A 117 -1.65 -16.10 15.42
N ARG A 118 -1.24 -16.12 16.69
CA ARG A 118 -1.69 -15.12 17.69
C ARG A 118 -1.29 -13.69 17.27
N LYS A 119 -0.07 -13.50 16.77
CA LYS A 119 0.42 -12.21 16.28
C LYS A 119 -0.31 -11.81 15.00
N GLY A 120 -0.56 -12.74 14.09
CA GLY A 120 -1.35 -12.52 12.89
C GLY A 120 -2.77 -12.05 13.21
N LEU A 121 -3.46 -12.70 14.11
CA LEU A 121 -4.80 -12.28 14.57
C LEU A 121 -4.79 -10.87 15.20
N ALA A 122 -3.72 -10.49 15.91
CA ALA A 122 -3.59 -9.14 16.47
C ALA A 122 -3.42 -8.09 15.37
N VAL A 123 -2.67 -8.42 14.30
CA VAL A 123 -2.54 -7.56 13.12
C VAL A 123 -3.86 -7.44 12.37
N ASP A 124 -4.55 -8.55 12.14
CA ASP A 124 -5.84 -8.58 11.44
C ASP A 124 -6.90 -7.77 12.19
N LYS A 125 -6.97 -7.89 13.52
CA LYS A 125 -7.83 -7.04 14.35
C LYS A 125 -7.49 -5.56 14.18
N THR A 126 -6.21 -5.22 14.18
CA THR A 126 -5.76 -3.84 14.00
C THR A 126 -6.13 -3.32 12.60
N ASN A 127 -5.88 -4.12 11.56
CA ASN A 127 -6.22 -3.78 10.19
C ASN A 127 -7.74 -3.61 10.01
N SER A 128 -8.53 -4.51 10.57
CA SER A 128 -10.00 -4.43 10.54
C SER A 128 -10.50 -3.18 11.25
N TYR A 129 -9.97 -2.85 12.43
CA TYR A 129 -10.35 -1.65 13.17
C TYR A 129 -10.04 -0.38 12.38
N PHE A 130 -8.79 -0.23 11.91
CA PHE A 130 -8.40 0.97 11.17
C PHE A 130 -9.04 1.02 9.77
N GLY A 131 -9.20 -0.12 9.11
CA GLY A 131 -9.90 -0.20 7.83
C GLY A 131 -11.36 0.23 7.95
N SER A 132 -12.08 -0.28 8.97
CA SER A 132 -13.45 0.11 9.26
C SER A 132 -13.57 1.59 9.64
N ALA A 133 -12.65 2.10 10.47
CA ALA A 133 -12.62 3.51 10.85
C ALA A 133 -12.39 4.42 9.63
N LEU A 134 -11.46 4.05 8.75
CA LEU A 134 -11.22 4.76 7.49
C LEU A 134 -12.46 4.75 6.60
N TRP A 135 -13.11 3.58 6.44
CA TRP A 135 -14.32 3.43 5.65
C TRP A 135 -15.47 4.30 6.19
N VAL A 136 -15.72 4.26 7.51
CA VAL A 136 -16.74 5.09 8.15
C VAL A 136 -16.44 6.58 7.94
N THR A 137 -15.19 7.01 8.15
CA THR A 137 -14.81 8.41 7.98
C THR A 137 -14.99 8.88 6.52
N THR A 138 -14.59 8.06 5.55
CA THR A 138 -14.79 8.37 4.13
C THR A 138 -16.27 8.48 3.77
N ASN A 139 -17.12 7.58 4.31
CA ASN A 139 -18.58 7.65 4.09
C ASN A 139 -19.22 8.85 4.79
N LEU A 140 -18.73 9.26 5.95
CA LEU A 140 -19.18 10.50 6.62
C LEU A 140 -18.82 11.74 5.78
N LEU A 141 -17.63 11.79 5.20
CA LEU A 141 -17.22 12.88 4.31
C LEU A 141 -18.07 12.88 3.02
N ASN A 142 -18.40 11.71 2.49
CA ASN A 142 -19.30 11.59 1.34
C ASN A 142 -20.72 12.07 1.68
N GLY A 143 -21.24 11.70 2.86
CA GLY A 143 -22.51 12.22 3.38
C GLY A 143 -22.49 13.73 3.59
N ALA A 144 -21.42 14.29 4.13
CA ALA A 144 -21.24 15.73 4.27
C ALA A 144 -21.25 16.44 2.89
N CYS A 145 -20.61 15.85 1.88
CA CYS A 145 -20.66 16.36 0.52
C CYS A 145 -22.11 16.36 -0.02
N LEU A 146 -22.86 15.28 0.20
CA LEU A 146 -24.26 15.19 -0.20
C LEU A 146 -25.12 16.28 0.45
N VAL A 147 -25.01 16.43 1.77
CA VAL A 147 -25.76 17.45 2.53
C VAL A 147 -25.39 18.86 2.05
N PHE A 148 -24.13 19.13 1.85
CA PHE A 148 -23.66 20.39 1.29
C PHE A 148 -24.28 20.68 -0.08
N CYS A 149 -24.20 19.74 -1.01
CA CYS A 149 -24.79 19.89 -2.35
C CYS A 149 -26.32 20.04 -2.30
N ALA A 150 -27.01 19.30 -1.41
CA ALA A 150 -28.45 19.44 -1.22
C ALA A 150 -28.85 20.82 -0.73
N ILE A 151 -28.16 21.39 0.25
CA ILE A 151 -28.39 22.75 0.74
C ILE A 151 -28.20 23.77 -0.38
N PHE A 152 -27.15 23.61 -1.19
CA PHE A 152 -26.88 24.53 -2.33
C PHE A 152 -27.94 24.40 -3.44
N ALA A 153 -28.46 23.19 -3.69
CA ALA A 153 -29.55 22.98 -4.63
C ALA A 153 -30.85 23.62 -4.15
N LEU A 154 -31.18 23.51 -2.86
CA LEU A 154 -32.37 24.14 -2.28
C LEU A 154 -32.31 25.68 -2.32
N ASN A 155 -31.12 26.25 -2.25
CA ASN A 155 -30.90 27.69 -2.39
C ASN A 155 -30.79 28.16 -3.86
N GLY A 156 -30.94 27.26 -4.83
CA GLY A 156 -30.90 27.57 -6.26
C GLY A 156 -29.53 27.85 -6.85
N PHE A 157 -28.44 27.58 -6.12
CA PHE A 157 -27.06 27.77 -6.61
C PHE A 157 -26.59 26.68 -7.56
N ILE A 158 -27.17 25.47 -7.47
CA ILE A 158 -26.87 24.33 -8.33
C ILE A 158 -28.18 23.59 -8.70
N SER A 159 -28.15 22.89 -9.82
CA SER A 159 -29.29 22.06 -10.23
C SER A 159 -29.41 20.79 -9.38
N PRO A 160 -30.61 20.25 -9.13
CA PRO A 160 -30.74 18.95 -8.46
C PRO A 160 -29.98 17.80 -9.13
N GLY A 161 -29.80 17.84 -10.46
CA GLY A 161 -28.97 16.89 -11.20
C GLY A 161 -27.49 16.99 -10.89
N ASP A 162 -27.00 18.17 -10.52
CA ASP A 162 -25.60 18.41 -10.18
C ASP A 162 -25.21 17.74 -8.86
N ILE A 163 -26.16 17.43 -7.97
CA ILE A 163 -25.91 16.71 -6.72
C ILE A 163 -25.27 15.36 -7.02
N VAL A 164 -25.84 14.59 -7.94
CA VAL A 164 -25.33 13.27 -8.34
C VAL A 164 -23.96 13.40 -8.99
N LEU A 165 -23.78 14.42 -9.83
CA LEU A 165 -22.51 14.70 -10.49
C LEU A 165 -21.39 15.01 -9.48
N TYR A 166 -21.61 15.90 -8.54
CA TYR A 166 -20.61 16.26 -7.52
C TYR A 166 -20.34 15.11 -6.55
N GLN A 167 -21.36 14.31 -6.21
CA GLN A 167 -21.17 13.14 -5.36
C GLN A 167 -20.31 12.07 -6.06
N SER A 168 -20.54 11.82 -7.35
CA SER A 168 -19.73 10.89 -8.11
C SER A 168 -18.28 11.37 -8.27
N MET A 169 -18.08 12.68 -8.47
CA MET A 169 -16.75 13.30 -8.50
C MET A 169 -16.03 13.16 -7.16
N PHE A 170 -16.72 13.42 -6.04
CA PHE A 170 -16.16 13.25 -4.72
C PHE A 170 -15.74 11.80 -4.46
N ALA A 171 -16.59 10.83 -4.82
CA ALA A 171 -16.27 9.41 -4.69
C ALA A 171 -15.04 9.02 -5.55
N SER A 172 -14.95 9.53 -6.78
CA SER A 172 -13.81 9.29 -7.68
C SER A 172 -12.52 9.88 -7.13
N ILE A 173 -12.55 11.13 -6.63
CA ILE A 173 -11.39 11.78 -6.01
C ILE A 173 -10.95 11.03 -4.75
N SER A 174 -11.90 10.63 -3.88
CA SER A 174 -11.61 9.87 -2.67
C SER A 174 -10.97 8.52 -2.98
N GLY A 175 -11.48 7.82 -3.99
CA GLY A 175 -10.89 6.57 -4.49
C GLY A 175 -9.48 6.78 -5.04
N ALA A 176 -9.26 7.82 -5.82
CA ALA A 176 -7.95 8.18 -6.35
C ALA A 176 -6.93 8.46 -5.22
N VAL A 177 -7.32 9.26 -4.23
CA VAL A 177 -6.49 9.56 -3.04
C VAL A 177 -6.12 8.28 -2.31
N GLN A 178 -7.08 7.41 -2.04
CA GLN A 178 -6.85 6.16 -1.33
C GLN A 178 -5.88 5.25 -2.10
N THR A 179 -6.07 5.14 -3.41
CA THR A 179 -5.22 4.33 -4.28
C THR A 179 -3.80 4.87 -4.33
N ILE A 180 -3.61 6.17 -4.51
CA ILE A 180 -2.29 6.82 -4.52
C ILE A 180 -1.59 6.59 -3.17
N VAL A 181 -2.26 6.82 -2.04
CA VAL A 181 -1.68 6.61 -0.72
C VAL A 181 -1.26 5.15 -0.52
N ASN A 182 -2.03 4.18 -1.03
CA ASN A 182 -1.70 2.76 -0.89
C ASN A 182 -0.47 2.34 -1.71
N VAL A 183 -0.19 3.00 -2.82
CA VAL A 183 0.95 2.70 -3.71
C VAL A 183 2.25 3.39 -3.27
N LEU A 184 2.19 4.45 -2.45
CA LEU A 184 3.38 5.18 -2.00
C LEU A 184 4.54 4.30 -1.47
N PRO A 185 4.33 3.21 -0.71
CA PRO A 185 5.44 2.36 -0.27
C PRO A 185 6.15 1.65 -1.40
N THR A 186 5.43 1.27 -2.46
CA THR A 186 6.03 0.61 -3.63
C THR A 186 7.01 1.56 -4.33
N PHE A 187 6.70 2.86 -4.35
CA PHE A 187 7.62 3.87 -4.87
C PHE A 187 8.91 3.94 -4.06
N SER A 188 8.83 3.94 -2.72
CA SER A 188 10.02 3.97 -1.88
C SER A 188 10.93 2.77 -2.13
N VAL A 189 10.34 1.56 -2.19
CA VAL A 189 11.09 0.32 -2.49
C VAL A 189 11.68 0.35 -3.89
N GLY A 190 10.93 0.82 -4.88
CA GLY A 190 11.40 0.93 -6.26
C GLY A 190 12.55 1.94 -6.42
N PHE A 191 12.51 3.08 -5.74
CA PHE A 191 13.62 4.04 -5.75
C PHE A 191 14.87 3.50 -5.07
N GLU A 192 14.74 2.77 -3.96
CA GLU A 192 15.87 2.07 -3.32
C GLU A 192 16.47 1.01 -4.26
N ALA A 193 15.64 0.26 -4.98
CA ALA A 193 16.08 -0.72 -5.95
C ALA A 193 16.85 -0.07 -7.12
N ILE A 194 16.38 1.08 -7.64
CA ILE A 194 17.09 1.85 -8.67
C ILE A 194 18.47 2.29 -8.14
N GLY A 195 18.53 2.80 -6.91
CA GLY A 195 19.78 3.17 -6.26
C GLY A 195 20.76 1.99 -6.17
N SER A 196 20.28 0.83 -5.69
CA SER A 196 21.06 -0.41 -5.59
C SER A 196 21.59 -0.89 -6.94
N LEU A 197 20.74 -0.87 -7.99
CA LEU A 197 21.15 -1.24 -9.35
C LEU A 197 22.17 -0.27 -9.93
N SER A 198 21.99 1.03 -9.71
CA SER A 198 22.94 2.05 -10.18
C SER A 198 24.32 1.90 -9.52
N GLU A 199 24.37 1.56 -8.23
CA GLU A 199 25.61 1.30 -7.51
C GLU A 199 26.35 0.08 -8.07
N ILE A 200 25.64 -0.98 -8.40
CA ILE A 200 26.20 -2.19 -9.04
C ILE A 200 26.76 -1.86 -10.43
N LEU A 201 26.05 -1.06 -11.24
CA LEU A 201 26.45 -0.71 -12.59
C LEU A 201 27.66 0.26 -12.63
N VAL A 202 27.81 1.08 -11.60
CA VAL A 202 28.93 2.05 -11.48
C VAL A 202 30.13 1.45 -10.75
N SER A 203 29.97 0.31 -10.08
CA SER A 203 31.09 -0.34 -9.39
C SER A 203 32.17 -0.76 -10.41
N LYS A 204 33.41 -0.30 -10.19
CA LYS A 204 34.59 -0.59 -11.04
C LYS A 204 35.11 -2.03 -10.94
N ASP A 205 34.49 -2.88 -10.13
CA ASP A 205 34.82 -4.31 -9.96
C ASP A 205 34.09 -5.22 -10.99
N VAL A 206 33.90 -4.72 -12.19
CA VAL A 206 33.55 -5.58 -13.33
C VAL A 206 34.86 -6.22 -13.80
N GLU A 207 34.95 -7.56 -13.74
CA GLU A 207 36.06 -8.34 -14.29
C GLU A 207 36.41 -7.79 -15.68
N ASP A 208 37.66 -7.38 -15.83
CA ASP A 208 38.21 -6.92 -17.12
C ASP A 208 38.11 -8.09 -18.09
N SER A 209 37.21 -8.01 -19.04
CA SER A 209 37.03 -9.07 -20.10
C SER A 209 38.26 -9.27 -20.98
N ALA A 210 39.34 -8.55 -20.71
CA ALA A 210 40.63 -8.63 -21.40
C ALA A 210 41.49 -9.84 -20.99
N CYS A 211 41.06 -10.65 -20.02
CA CYS A 211 41.86 -11.80 -19.52
C CYS A 211 41.36 -13.16 -20.06
N LEU A 212 40.48 -13.18 -21.06
CA LEU A 212 39.97 -14.41 -21.72
C LEU A 212 40.28 -14.42 -23.23
N LEU A 213 41.53 -14.12 -23.61
CA LEU A 213 42.10 -14.45 -24.92
C LEU A 213 43.45 -15.12 -24.76
#